data_83d6c3cb229d540d4c307203658a896f
#
_entry.id   83d6c3cb229d540d4c307203658a896f
#
_cell.length_a   1.000
_cell.length_b   1.000
_cell.length_c   1.000
_cell.angle_alpha   90.00
_cell.angle_beta   90.00
_cell.angle_gamma   90.00
#
_symmetry.space_group_name_H-M   'P 1'
#
loop_
_entity.id
_entity.type
_entity.pdbx_description
1 polymer ?
#
loop_
_entity_poly.entity_id
_entity_poly.type
_entity_poly.pdbx_seq_one_letter_code
_entity_poly.pdbx_strand_id
1 'polypeptide(L)'
;MSRFLYHNDAAVEFDEASHTYRIDGQLVPSVTTILGRLKPEFDAESAAERVAEREGRTVIDVLSDWKYRSMKALANGKEVHRQIEAVITTGSAPLLAPDPDGSWSRCLARIQAGAVPLAIEQIVADKELAVAGTVDAILYSHKTGSVHVCDWKTGKFKTEGYRGETLQSPF
;
A
#
# COMPACT_ATOMS: atom_id res chain seq x y z
N MET A 1 -10.36 -2.90 16.71
CA MET A 1 -9.80 -4.13 17.34
C MET A 1 -8.47 -4.43 16.67
N SER A 2 -7.37 -4.24 17.38
CA SER A 2 -6.04 -4.54 16.86
C SER A 2 -5.91 -6.04 16.63
N ARG A 3 -5.67 -6.46 15.40
CA ARG A 3 -5.38 -7.87 15.08
C ARG A 3 -3.87 -8.05 15.13
N PHE A 4 -3.43 -8.97 15.98
CA PHE A 4 -2.02 -9.26 16.17
C PHE A 4 -1.65 -10.55 15.47
N LEU A 5 -0.63 -10.53 14.63
CA LEU A 5 0.18 -11.71 14.32
C LEU A 5 1.48 -11.59 15.12
N TYR A 6 1.78 -12.67 15.83
CA TYR A 6 3.04 -12.78 16.52
C TYR A 6 4.06 -13.39 15.57
N HIS A 7 5.18 -12.73 15.40
CA HIS A 7 6.39 -13.35 14.91
C HIS A 7 7.39 -13.35 16.06
N ASN A 8 7.92 -14.51 16.42
CA ASN A 8 8.87 -14.70 17.52
C ASN A 8 8.33 -14.29 18.91
N ASP A 9 7.08 -14.67 19.23
CA ASP A 9 6.43 -14.43 20.54
C ASP A 9 6.41 -12.96 21.01
N ALA A 10 6.55 -12.01 20.09
CA ALA A 10 6.51 -10.57 20.42
C ALA A 10 5.08 -10.05 20.41
N ALA A 11 4.73 -9.24 21.41
CA ALA A 11 3.48 -8.49 21.41
C ALA A 11 3.63 -7.27 20.50
N VAL A 12 2.81 -7.21 19.45
CA VAL A 12 2.80 -6.06 18.51
C VAL A 12 1.55 -5.23 18.75
N GLU A 13 1.74 -3.94 18.95
CA GLU A 13 0.68 -2.95 19.07
C GLU A 13 0.70 -2.01 17.86
N PHE A 14 -0.47 -1.67 17.35
CA PHE A 14 -0.64 -0.68 16.30
C PHE A 14 -1.63 0.39 16.75
N ASP A 15 -1.17 1.63 16.75
CA ASP A 15 -2.00 2.81 16.93
C ASP A 15 -2.41 3.36 15.56
N GLU A 16 -3.68 3.20 15.22
CA GLU A 16 -4.25 3.63 13.95
C GLU A 16 -4.24 5.16 13.79
N ALA A 17 -4.46 5.89 14.88
CA ALA A 17 -4.55 7.35 14.83
C ALA A 17 -3.20 8.01 14.50
N SER A 18 -2.13 7.52 15.09
CA SER A 18 -0.76 8.00 14.85
C SER A 18 -0.02 7.18 13.79
N HIS A 19 -0.60 6.06 13.33
CA HIS A 19 0.01 5.09 12.41
C HIS A 19 1.38 4.61 12.91
N THR A 20 1.46 4.27 14.19
CA THR A 20 2.71 3.85 14.84
C THR A 20 2.63 2.41 15.34
N TYR A 21 3.77 1.73 15.32
CA TYR A 21 3.91 0.36 15.78
C TYR A 21 4.79 0.28 17.02
N ARG A 22 4.45 -0.65 17.92
CA ARG A 22 5.26 -1.00 19.07
C ARG A 22 5.46 -2.52 19.11
N ILE A 23 6.67 -2.93 19.45
CA ILE A 23 7.00 -4.33 19.75
C ILE A 23 7.42 -4.38 21.22
N ASP A 24 6.74 -5.18 22.03
CA ASP A 24 6.95 -5.28 23.49
C ASP A 24 6.97 -3.88 24.16
N GLY A 25 6.06 -3.00 23.74
CA GLY A 25 5.94 -1.63 24.24
C GLY A 25 6.94 -0.62 23.67
N GLN A 26 7.96 -1.04 22.89
CA GLN A 26 8.94 -0.15 22.28
C GLN A 26 8.49 0.29 20.89
N LEU A 27 8.58 1.61 20.62
CA LEU A 27 8.25 2.18 19.32
C LEU A 27 9.24 1.68 18.26
N VAL A 28 8.72 1.15 17.15
CA VAL A 28 9.50 0.67 16.02
C VAL A 28 9.10 1.36 14.72
N PRO A 29 10.02 1.55 13.76
CA PRO A 29 9.70 2.11 12.47
C PRO A 29 8.85 1.13 11.63
N SER A 30 7.99 1.68 10.77
CA SER A 30 7.36 0.87 9.73
C SER A 30 8.34 0.57 8.58
N VAL A 31 8.08 -0.49 7.83
CA VAL A 31 8.82 -0.81 6.61
C VAL A 31 8.85 0.39 5.66
N THR A 32 7.73 1.07 5.47
CA THR A 32 7.64 2.26 4.61
C THR A 32 8.48 3.43 5.14
N THR A 33 8.58 3.59 6.46
CA THR A 33 9.46 4.59 7.09
C THR A 33 10.94 4.30 6.80
N ILE A 34 11.34 3.03 6.91
CA ILE A 34 12.72 2.62 6.61
C ILE A 34 13.04 2.85 5.13
N LEU A 35 12.17 2.39 4.24
CA LEU A 35 12.33 2.58 2.79
C LEU A 35 12.34 4.07 2.41
N GLY A 36 11.57 4.90 3.12
CA GLY A 36 11.57 6.35 2.92
C GLY A 36 12.92 6.99 3.20
N ARG A 37 13.64 6.51 4.23
CA ARG A 37 14.99 7.02 4.58
C ARG A 37 16.06 6.62 3.57
N LEU A 38 15.83 5.58 2.76
CA LEU A 38 16.75 5.14 1.72
C LEU A 38 16.57 5.89 0.40
N LYS A 39 15.48 6.65 0.26
CA LYS A 39 15.23 7.46 -0.93
C LYS A 39 15.98 8.78 -0.82
N PRO A 40 16.55 9.30 -1.93
CA PRO A 40 17.06 10.66 -1.95
C PRO A 40 15.93 11.64 -1.63
N GLU A 41 16.24 12.69 -0.89
CA GLU A 41 15.30 13.76 -0.59
C GLU A 41 14.87 14.44 -1.89
N PHE A 42 13.57 14.61 -2.07
CA PHE A 42 13.03 15.29 -3.26
C PHE A 42 12.92 16.78 -2.98
N ASP A 43 13.76 17.55 -3.66
CA ASP A 43 13.69 19.01 -3.67
C ASP A 43 12.49 19.47 -4.51
N ALA A 44 11.38 19.66 -3.80
CA ALA A 44 10.12 20.06 -4.43
C ALA A 44 10.18 21.50 -4.99
N GLU A 45 10.90 22.43 -4.34
CA GLU A 45 10.98 23.82 -4.77
C GLU A 45 11.76 23.94 -6.08
N SER A 46 12.98 23.43 -6.13
CA SER A 46 13.77 23.45 -7.37
C SER A 46 13.10 22.67 -8.52
N ALA A 47 12.37 21.60 -8.21
CA ALA A 47 11.60 20.91 -9.23
C ALA A 47 10.41 21.72 -9.73
N ALA A 48 9.72 22.44 -8.84
CA ALA A 48 8.59 23.29 -9.19
C ALA A 48 9.03 24.53 -9.98
N GLU A 49 10.18 25.12 -9.67
CA GLU A 49 10.77 26.22 -10.45
C GLU A 49 10.96 25.83 -11.92
N ARG A 50 11.59 24.69 -12.19
CA ARG A 50 11.79 24.18 -13.55
C ARG A 50 10.48 23.93 -14.31
N VAL A 51 9.46 23.45 -13.59
CA VAL A 51 8.14 23.22 -14.20
C VAL A 51 7.42 24.54 -14.44
N ALA A 52 7.48 25.45 -13.50
CA ALA A 52 6.89 26.79 -13.59
C ALA A 52 7.42 27.56 -14.79
N GLU A 53 8.75 27.58 -14.96
CA GLU A 53 9.43 28.22 -16.10
C GLU A 53 8.98 27.60 -17.44
N ARG A 54 8.97 26.26 -17.52
CA ARG A 54 8.56 25.53 -18.75
C ARG A 54 7.10 25.76 -19.11
N GLU A 55 6.21 25.89 -18.11
CA GLU A 55 4.76 25.97 -18.32
C GLU A 55 4.20 27.39 -18.24
N GLY A 56 5.02 28.40 -17.97
CA GLY A 56 4.59 29.78 -17.81
C GLY A 56 3.65 29.97 -16.61
N ARG A 57 3.87 29.25 -15.53
CA ARG A 57 3.07 29.24 -14.31
C ARG A 57 3.88 29.81 -13.14
N THR A 58 3.22 30.08 -12.02
CA THR A 58 3.95 30.40 -10.79
C THR A 58 4.39 29.11 -10.05
N VAL A 59 5.48 29.20 -9.29
CA VAL A 59 5.95 28.07 -8.44
C VAL A 59 4.86 27.66 -7.45
N ILE A 60 4.14 28.64 -6.90
CA ILE A 60 3.04 28.40 -5.95
C ILE A 60 1.92 27.59 -6.59
N ASP A 61 1.56 27.89 -7.84
CA ASP A 61 0.51 27.14 -8.56
C ASP A 61 0.95 25.68 -8.80
N VAL A 62 2.21 25.47 -9.17
CA VAL A 62 2.75 24.13 -9.41
C VAL A 62 2.76 23.31 -8.11
N LEU A 63 3.25 23.88 -7.01
CA LEU A 63 3.27 23.21 -5.71
C LEU A 63 1.85 22.91 -5.19
N SER A 64 0.93 23.85 -5.37
CA SER A 64 -0.49 23.68 -4.99
C SER A 64 -1.14 22.55 -5.78
N ASP A 65 -0.90 22.49 -7.08
CA ASP A 65 -1.36 21.40 -7.96
C ASP A 65 -0.81 20.04 -7.52
N TRP A 66 0.48 19.96 -7.21
CA TRP A 66 1.09 18.72 -6.75
C TRP A 66 0.52 18.27 -5.42
N LYS A 67 0.33 19.19 -4.48
CA LYS A 67 -0.32 18.91 -3.21
C LYS A 67 -1.74 18.38 -3.41
N TYR A 68 -2.54 19.04 -4.24
CA TYR A 68 -3.91 18.63 -4.55
C TYR A 68 -3.93 17.21 -5.18
N ARG A 69 -3.08 16.96 -6.18
CA ARG A 69 -2.98 15.64 -6.83
C ARG A 69 -2.55 14.55 -5.85
N SER A 70 -1.60 14.86 -4.97
CA SER A 70 -1.15 13.93 -3.94
C SER A 70 -2.26 13.58 -2.96
N MET A 71 -3.00 14.58 -2.47
CA MET A 71 -4.15 14.37 -1.58
C MET A 71 -5.24 13.52 -2.26
N LYS A 72 -5.56 13.82 -3.52
CA LYS A 72 -6.53 13.06 -4.30
C LYS A 72 -6.07 11.62 -4.53
N ALA A 73 -4.81 11.41 -4.87
CA ALA A 73 -4.24 10.07 -5.04
C ALA A 73 -4.28 9.25 -3.74
N LEU A 74 -3.96 9.88 -2.60
CA LEU A 74 -4.04 9.24 -1.29
C LEU A 74 -5.48 8.86 -0.93
N ALA A 75 -6.44 9.75 -1.14
CA ALA A 75 -7.85 9.47 -0.89
C ALA A 75 -8.37 8.34 -1.79
N ASN A 76 -8.01 8.36 -3.07
CA ASN A 76 -8.36 7.30 -4.01
C ASN A 76 -7.72 5.96 -3.61
N GLY A 77 -6.45 5.98 -3.19
CA GLY A 77 -5.75 4.78 -2.71
C GLY A 77 -6.48 4.14 -1.53
N LYS A 78 -6.81 4.92 -0.51
CA LYS A 78 -7.55 4.43 0.66
C LYS A 78 -8.91 3.83 0.29
N GLU A 79 -9.63 4.47 -0.63
CA GLU A 79 -10.94 3.98 -1.08
C GLU A 79 -10.80 2.67 -1.85
N VAL A 80 -9.81 2.51 -2.73
CA VAL A 80 -9.58 1.26 -3.45
C VAL A 80 -9.21 0.13 -2.48
N HIS A 81 -8.33 0.36 -1.50
CA HIS A 81 -8.01 -0.64 -0.47
C HIS A 81 -9.27 -1.08 0.28
N ARG A 82 -10.07 -0.11 0.76
CA ARG A 82 -11.34 -0.40 1.44
C ARG A 82 -12.31 -1.24 0.60
N GLN A 83 -12.37 -0.97 -0.71
CA GLN A 83 -13.23 -1.73 -1.62
C GLN A 83 -12.73 -3.15 -1.84
N ILE A 84 -11.41 -3.33 -2.03
CA ILE A 84 -10.81 -4.65 -2.17
C ILE A 84 -11.02 -5.47 -0.89
N GLU A 85 -10.83 -4.86 0.27
CA GLU A 85 -11.12 -5.48 1.56
C GLU A 85 -12.58 -5.92 1.66
N ALA A 86 -13.52 -5.06 1.27
CA ALA A 86 -14.95 -5.40 1.24
C ALA A 86 -15.24 -6.58 0.28
N VAL A 87 -14.64 -6.59 -0.91
CA VAL A 87 -14.77 -7.70 -1.87
C VAL A 87 -14.26 -9.00 -1.27
N ILE A 88 -13.08 -8.97 -0.65
CA ILE A 88 -12.47 -10.15 -0.03
C ILE A 88 -13.33 -10.67 1.12
N THR A 89 -13.86 -9.77 1.93
CA THR A 89 -14.62 -10.13 3.15
C THR A 89 -16.03 -10.63 2.82
N THR A 90 -16.68 -10.03 1.84
CA THR A 90 -18.10 -10.28 1.53
C THR A 90 -18.30 -11.17 0.31
N GLY A 91 -17.29 -11.34 -0.53
CA GLY A 91 -17.37 -12.03 -1.83
C GLY A 91 -18.18 -11.24 -2.88
N SER A 92 -18.49 -9.97 -2.62
CA SER A 92 -19.33 -9.12 -3.45
C SER A 92 -18.61 -7.85 -3.88
N ALA A 93 -18.79 -7.45 -5.14
CA ALA A 93 -18.28 -6.18 -5.63
C ALA A 93 -19.02 -5.01 -4.95
N PRO A 94 -18.31 -3.95 -4.53
CA PRO A 94 -18.96 -2.76 -4.01
C PRO A 94 -19.80 -2.08 -5.11
N LEU A 95 -20.98 -1.61 -4.71
CA LEU A 95 -21.97 -1.05 -5.65
C LEU A 95 -21.60 0.34 -6.22
N LEU A 96 -20.57 1.00 -5.71
CA LEU A 96 -20.50 2.46 -5.80
C LEU A 96 -19.19 3.03 -6.34
N ALA A 97 -18.22 2.23 -6.70
CA ALA A 97 -16.95 2.83 -7.04
C ALA A 97 -16.51 2.50 -8.45
N PRO A 98 -16.06 3.52 -9.19
CA PRO A 98 -15.32 3.25 -10.40
C PRO A 98 -14.07 2.45 -10.06
N ASP A 99 -13.76 1.45 -10.86
CA ASP A 99 -12.53 0.65 -10.80
C ASP A 99 -11.62 1.07 -11.97
N PRO A 100 -11.08 2.30 -11.94
CA PRO A 100 -10.43 2.90 -13.09
C PRO A 100 -9.17 2.16 -13.55
N ASP A 101 -8.57 1.40 -12.67
CA ASP A 101 -7.37 0.58 -12.95
C ASP A 101 -7.65 -0.93 -12.89
N GLY A 102 -8.88 -1.33 -12.65
CA GLY A 102 -9.30 -2.74 -12.58
C GLY A 102 -8.78 -3.49 -11.35
N SER A 103 -8.35 -2.80 -10.30
CA SER A 103 -7.70 -3.43 -9.15
C SER A 103 -8.64 -4.35 -8.37
N TRP A 104 -9.83 -3.88 -7.99
CA TRP A 104 -10.78 -4.71 -7.26
C TRP A 104 -11.42 -5.78 -8.15
N SER A 105 -11.64 -5.50 -9.45
CA SER A 105 -12.12 -6.51 -10.40
C SER A 105 -11.16 -7.68 -10.54
N ARG A 106 -9.84 -7.40 -10.60
CA ARG A 106 -8.82 -8.47 -10.62
C ARG A 106 -8.78 -9.26 -9.32
N CYS A 107 -8.93 -8.59 -8.18
CA CYS A 107 -9.00 -9.25 -6.88
C CYS A 107 -10.23 -10.18 -6.82
N LEU A 108 -11.41 -9.70 -7.21
CA LEU A 108 -12.64 -10.47 -7.25
C LEU A 108 -12.50 -11.69 -8.16
N ALA A 109 -11.93 -11.53 -9.35
CA ALA A 109 -11.70 -12.64 -10.28
C ALA A 109 -10.81 -13.74 -9.67
N ARG A 110 -9.79 -13.38 -8.87
CA ARG A 110 -8.94 -14.35 -8.17
C ARG A 110 -9.69 -15.11 -7.08
N ILE A 111 -10.52 -14.41 -6.30
CA ILE A 111 -11.36 -15.03 -5.27
C ILE A 111 -12.35 -16.00 -5.93
N GLN A 112 -13.01 -15.58 -7.00
CA GLN A 112 -13.92 -16.43 -7.77
C GLN A 112 -13.20 -17.62 -8.42
N ALA A 113 -11.92 -17.50 -8.76
CA ALA A 113 -11.08 -18.59 -9.25
C ALA A 113 -10.54 -19.50 -8.14
N GLY A 114 -10.99 -19.33 -6.89
CA GLY A 114 -10.67 -20.21 -5.75
C GLY A 114 -9.48 -19.74 -4.89
N ALA A 115 -9.12 -18.47 -4.92
CA ALA A 115 -8.24 -17.91 -3.91
C ALA A 115 -9.01 -17.71 -2.60
N VAL A 116 -8.42 -18.17 -1.49
CA VAL A 116 -9.03 -18.07 -0.15
C VAL A 116 -8.25 -17.04 0.67
N PRO A 117 -8.91 -16.03 1.23
CA PRO A 117 -8.25 -15.08 2.11
C PRO A 117 -7.87 -15.75 3.43
N LEU A 118 -6.59 -15.71 3.79
CA LEU A 118 -6.08 -16.16 5.08
C LEU A 118 -6.04 -15.00 6.09
N ALA A 119 -5.65 -13.80 5.63
CA ALA A 119 -5.62 -12.59 6.45
C ALA A 119 -5.81 -11.34 5.58
N ILE A 120 -6.34 -10.28 6.18
CA ILE A 120 -6.58 -8.97 5.56
C ILE A 120 -6.14 -7.90 6.54
N GLU A 121 -5.50 -6.84 6.05
CA GLU A 121 -4.95 -5.74 6.88
C GLU A 121 -4.16 -6.29 8.08
N GLN A 122 -3.28 -7.24 7.77
CA GLN A 122 -2.60 -8.00 8.81
C GLN A 122 -1.34 -7.27 9.25
N ILE A 123 -1.27 -6.96 10.54
CA ILE A 123 -0.05 -6.43 11.16
C ILE A 123 0.97 -7.56 11.25
N VAL A 124 2.17 -7.30 10.77
CA VAL A 124 3.32 -8.18 10.82
C VAL A 124 4.51 -7.44 11.44
N ALA A 125 5.34 -8.13 12.15
CA ALA A 125 6.53 -7.54 12.78
C ALA A 125 7.67 -8.53 12.83
N ASP A 126 8.88 -7.99 12.82
CA ASP A 126 10.11 -8.71 13.10
C ASP A 126 10.78 -8.06 14.30
N LYS A 127 10.90 -8.82 15.40
CA LYS A 127 11.48 -8.34 16.65
C LYS A 127 13.00 -8.16 16.56
N GLU A 128 13.68 -9.01 15.82
CA GLU A 128 15.13 -8.94 15.70
C GLU A 128 15.55 -7.74 14.87
N LEU A 129 14.80 -7.47 13.79
CA LEU A 129 14.99 -6.29 12.95
C LEU A 129 14.36 -5.03 13.56
N ALA A 130 13.56 -5.16 14.62
CA ALA A 130 12.80 -4.07 15.24
C ALA A 130 11.99 -3.27 14.21
N VAL A 131 11.22 -3.96 13.37
CA VAL A 131 10.41 -3.36 12.30
C VAL A 131 9.02 -3.99 12.29
N ALA A 132 8.02 -3.19 11.91
CA ALA A 132 6.66 -3.67 11.72
C ALA A 132 6.02 -3.08 10.46
N GLY A 133 4.86 -3.59 10.10
CA GLY A 133 4.08 -3.09 8.97
C GLY A 133 2.73 -3.77 8.89
N THR A 134 1.92 -3.33 7.93
CA THR A 134 0.65 -3.97 7.60
C THR A 134 0.74 -4.57 6.21
N VAL A 135 0.25 -5.81 6.08
CA VAL A 135 0.08 -6.51 4.80
C VAL A 135 -1.37 -6.39 4.39
N ASP A 136 -1.64 -5.91 3.18
CA ASP A 136 -3.02 -5.68 2.70
C ASP A 136 -3.82 -6.99 2.67
N ALA A 137 -3.25 -8.07 2.13
CA ALA A 137 -3.88 -9.38 2.19
C ALA A 137 -2.87 -10.53 2.09
N ILE A 138 -3.24 -11.65 2.70
CA ILE A 138 -2.58 -12.95 2.52
C ILE A 138 -3.63 -13.90 1.94
N LEU A 139 -3.38 -14.38 0.73
CA LEU A 139 -4.30 -15.27 0.01
C LEU A 139 -3.66 -16.64 -0.19
N TYR A 140 -4.47 -17.69 -0.07
CA TYR A 140 -4.08 -19.04 -0.47
C TYR A 140 -4.73 -19.41 -1.81
N SER A 141 -3.96 -19.94 -2.73
CA SER A 141 -4.46 -20.43 -4.02
C SER A 141 -4.56 -21.94 -4.02
N HIS A 142 -5.77 -22.47 -4.08
CA HIS A 142 -5.99 -23.92 -4.25
C HIS A 142 -5.43 -24.46 -5.57
N LYS A 143 -5.39 -23.62 -6.59
CA LYS A 143 -4.88 -24.01 -7.92
C LYS A 143 -3.38 -24.30 -7.91
N THR A 144 -2.60 -23.53 -7.16
CA THR A 144 -1.13 -23.65 -7.13
C THR A 144 -0.63 -24.28 -5.82
N GLY A 145 -1.47 -24.40 -4.79
CA GLY A 145 -1.08 -24.81 -3.45
C GLY A 145 -0.20 -23.77 -2.73
N SER A 146 -0.21 -22.51 -3.17
CA SER A 146 0.71 -21.46 -2.70
C SER A 146 0.01 -20.42 -1.87
N VAL A 147 0.76 -19.81 -0.93
CA VAL A 147 0.37 -18.62 -0.18
C VAL A 147 0.96 -17.38 -0.89
N HIS A 148 0.15 -16.38 -1.06
CA HIS A 148 0.52 -15.12 -1.71
C HIS A 148 0.34 -13.95 -0.74
N VAL A 149 1.39 -13.15 -0.58
CA VAL A 149 1.33 -11.86 0.08
C VAL A 149 0.97 -10.82 -0.97
N CYS A 150 -0.12 -10.10 -0.74
CA CYS A 150 -0.67 -9.12 -1.68
C CYS A 150 -0.53 -7.71 -1.11
N ASP A 151 -0.17 -6.78 -1.97
CA ASP A 151 -0.12 -5.34 -1.71
C ASP A 151 -0.84 -4.62 -2.85
N TRP A 152 -1.80 -3.78 -2.52
CA TRP A 152 -2.64 -3.09 -3.50
C TRP A 152 -2.04 -1.74 -3.83
N LYS A 153 -1.66 -1.53 -5.08
CA LYS A 153 -1.15 -0.25 -5.56
C LYS A 153 -2.12 0.39 -6.54
N THR A 154 -2.50 1.61 -6.23
CA THR A 154 -3.29 2.45 -7.14
C THR A 154 -2.36 3.39 -7.90
N GLY A 155 -2.51 3.44 -9.22
CA GLY A 155 -1.72 4.31 -10.07
C GLY A 155 -1.06 3.58 -11.22
N LYS A 156 -0.52 4.37 -12.16
CA LYS A 156 0.20 3.79 -13.30
C LYS A 156 1.54 3.26 -12.82
N PHE A 157 1.79 1.99 -13.04
CA PHE A 157 3.12 1.39 -12.93
C PHE A 157 4.05 2.13 -13.88
N LYS A 158 4.99 2.90 -13.34
CA LYS A 158 6.10 3.42 -14.15
C LYS A 158 7.08 2.28 -14.35
N THR A 159 7.03 1.66 -15.50
CA THR A 159 8.00 0.63 -15.91
C THR A 159 9.39 1.18 -16.19
N GLU A 160 9.53 2.51 -16.30
CA GLU A 160 10.79 3.18 -16.54
C GLU A 160 11.36 3.74 -15.24
N GLY A 161 12.49 3.20 -14.80
CA GLY A 161 13.28 3.75 -13.68
C GLY A 161 13.57 2.80 -12.52
N TYR A 162 12.91 1.68 -12.37
CA TYR A 162 13.33 0.61 -11.46
C TYR A 162 14.18 -0.40 -12.23
N ARG A 163 15.51 -0.23 -12.21
CA ARG A 163 16.45 -1.33 -12.41
C ARG A 163 16.51 -2.18 -11.13
N GLY A 164 15.44 -2.80 -10.82
CA GLY A 164 15.31 -3.81 -9.80
C GLY A 164 14.24 -4.73 -10.32
N GLU A 165 14.55 -6.00 -10.38
CA GLU A 165 13.78 -7.10 -10.88
C GLU A 165 12.28 -6.82 -10.81
N THR A 166 11.66 -6.72 -11.96
CA THR A 166 10.22 -6.78 -12.08
C THR A 166 9.86 -8.12 -11.47
N LEU A 167 9.41 -8.14 -10.22
CA LEU A 167 8.61 -9.23 -9.73
C LEU A 167 7.35 -9.20 -10.60
N GLN A 168 7.48 -9.73 -11.82
CA GLN A 168 6.34 -10.16 -12.58
C GLN A 168 5.68 -11.20 -11.71
N SER A 169 4.60 -10.80 -11.07
CA SER A 169 3.70 -11.74 -10.46
C SER A 169 3.38 -12.78 -11.55
N PRO A 170 3.70 -14.04 -11.36
CA PRO A 170 3.40 -15.10 -12.34
C PRO A 170 1.91 -15.47 -12.27
N PHE A 171 1.05 -14.44 -12.43
CA PHE A 171 -0.40 -14.63 -12.41
C PHE A 171 -1.04 -13.92 -13.60
#